data_c56a12d786ab7d898468e80fce225473
#
_entry.id   c56a12d786ab7d898468e80fce225473
#
_cell.length_a   1.000
_cell.length_b   1.000
_cell.length_c   1.000
_cell.angle_alpha   90.00
_cell.angle_beta   90.00
_cell.angle_gamma   90.00
#
_symmetry.space_group_name_H-M   'P 1'
#
loop_
_entity.id
_entity.type
_entity.pdbx_description
1 polymer ?
#
loop_
_entity_poly.entity_id
_entity_poly.type
_entity_poly.pdbx_seq_one_letter_code
_entity_poly.pdbx_strand_id
1 'polypeptide(L)'
;MSAVAFLSCVASLQVRATTIELPLYGFQIDALDAKPDAATTTALELCLPATEGFAPNINVQVQPYTGAIKDYARLSKQQFEGMKWKVVSEKQISDNEWSVEYTGALGNNDLHFYARAISKNGKVYLATAVAKETQWATVSDTLLQHIHSFKVK
;
A
#
# COMPACT_ATOMS: atom_id res chain seq x y z
N MET A 1 10.17 3.23 -66.95
CA MET A 1 10.70 3.48 -65.56
C MET A 1 9.53 3.53 -64.63
N SER A 2 9.25 2.46 -63.89
CA SER A 2 8.11 2.37 -62.96
C SER A 2 8.62 2.68 -61.53
N ALA A 3 8.08 3.72 -60.94
CA ALA A 3 8.35 4.06 -59.55
C ALA A 3 7.47 3.24 -58.63
N VAL A 4 8.08 2.40 -57.76
CA VAL A 4 7.38 1.67 -56.70
C VAL A 4 7.34 2.55 -55.48
N ALA A 5 6.16 3.01 -55.11
CA ALA A 5 5.95 3.75 -53.82
C ALA A 5 5.87 2.75 -52.68
N PHE A 6 6.82 2.80 -51.76
CA PHE A 6 6.76 2.11 -50.46
C PHE A 6 5.84 2.87 -49.52
N LEU A 7 4.68 2.30 -49.25
CA LEU A 7 3.77 2.78 -48.22
C LEU A 7 4.24 2.24 -46.87
N SER A 8 4.94 3.06 -46.06
CA SER A 8 5.31 2.73 -44.69
C SER A 8 4.07 2.84 -43.80
N CYS A 9 3.52 1.71 -43.43
CA CYS A 9 2.46 1.65 -42.40
C CYS A 9 3.10 1.82 -41.05
N VAL A 10 3.05 3.05 -40.47
CA VAL A 10 3.43 3.30 -39.07
C VAL A 10 2.27 2.85 -38.22
N ALA A 11 2.37 1.65 -37.65
CA ALA A 11 1.44 1.20 -36.61
C ALA A 11 1.68 2.02 -35.35
N SER A 12 0.79 2.95 -35.06
CA SER A 12 0.77 3.65 -33.74
C SER A 12 0.34 2.64 -32.67
N LEU A 13 1.28 2.28 -31.78
CA LEU A 13 0.98 1.58 -30.53
C LEU A 13 0.11 2.50 -29.66
N GLN A 14 -1.20 2.27 -29.70
CA GLN A 14 -2.10 2.90 -28.73
C GLN A 14 -1.86 2.23 -27.38
N VAL A 15 -1.18 2.91 -26.47
CA VAL A 15 -1.15 2.53 -25.07
C VAL A 15 -2.57 2.76 -24.53
N ARG A 16 -3.29 1.69 -24.26
CA ARG A 16 -4.59 1.80 -23.58
C ARG A 16 -4.31 2.11 -22.12
N ALA A 17 -4.87 3.19 -21.63
CA ALA A 17 -4.88 3.49 -20.19
C ALA A 17 -5.49 2.30 -19.42
N THR A 18 -4.88 1.93 -18.30
CA THR A 18 -5.41 0.89 -17.42
C THR A 18 -6.61 1.45 -16.68
N THR A 19 -7.80 0.94 -16.94
CA THR A 19 -9.02 1.33 -16.21
C THR A 19 -9.06 0.64 -14.85
N ILE A 20 -9.27 1.41 -13.80
CA ILE A 20 -9.51 0.96 -12.43
C ILE A 20 -11.02 0.93 -12.22
N GLU A 21 -11.57 -0.25 -11.95
CA GLU A 21 -12.99 -0.44 -11.68
C GLU A 21 -13.22 -0.69 -10.20
N LEU A 22 -14.18 0.01 -9.61
CA LEU A 22 -14.61 -0.13 -8.22
C LEU A 22 -16.13 -0.36 -8.19
N PRO A 23 -16.62 -1.57 -8.53
CA PRO A 23 -18.05 -1.87 -8.66
C PRO A 23 -18.83 -1.63 -7.38
N LEU A 24 -18.21 -1.86 -6.22
CA LEU A 24 -18.84 -1.62 -4.91
C LEU A 24 -19.25 -0.15 -4.72
N TYR A 25 -18.51 0.78 -5.32
CA TYR A 25 -18.76 2.22 -5.25
C TYR A 25 -19.43 2.76 -6.52
N GLY A 26 -19.67 1.91 -7.53
CA GLY A 26 -20.39 2.26 -8.75
C GLY A 26 -19.65 3.18 -9.71
N PHE A 27 -18.31 3.18 -9.71
CA PHE A 27 -17.52 4.00 -10.63
C PHE A 27 -16.30 3.27 -11.20
N GLN A 28 -15.79 3.83 -12.28
CA GLN A 28 -14.49 3.50 -12.87
C GLN A 28 -13.71 4.78 -13.19
N ILE A 29 -12.40 4.68 -13.23
CA ILE A 29 -11.50 5.78 -13.61
C ILE A 29 -10.28 5.22 -14.34
N ASP A 30 -9.80 5.93 -15.34
CA ASP A 30 -8.54 5.56 -15.99
C ASP A 30 -7.35 5.94 -15.12
N ALA A 31 -6.40 5.01 -14.99
CA ALA A 31 -5.15 5.26 -14.27
C ALA A 31 -4.34 6.37 -14.95
N LEU A 32 -3.62 7.14 -14.17
CA LEU A 32 -2.65 8.08 -14.70
C LEU A 32 -1.46 7.32 -15.28
N ASP A 33 -1.11 7.60 -16.53
CA ASP A 33 0.03 6.98 -17.23
C ASP A 33 1.41 7.46 -16.73
N ALA A 34 1.43 8.43 -15.82
CA ALA A 34 2.65 8.91 -15.20
C ALA A 34 3.24 7.85 -14.28
N LYS A 35 4.47 7.41 -14.54
CA LYS A 35 5.22 6.64 -13.55
C LYS A 35 5.40 7.53 -12.32
N PRO A 36 5.02 7.05 -11.11
CA PRO A 36 5.39 7.75 -9.90
C PRO A 36 6.91 7.96 -9.93
N ASP A 37 7.36 9.19 -9.71
CA ASP A 37 8.78 9.44 -9.48
C ASP A 37 9.23 8.71 -8.20
N ALA A 38 10.48 8.90 -7.78
CA ALA A 38 11.09 8.14 -6.69
C ALA A 38 10.45 8.38 -5.29
N ALA A 39 9.27 8.97 -5.21
CA ALA A 39 8.58 9.26 -3.97
C ALA A 39 7.68 8.08 -3.52
N THR A 40 7.44 8.00 -2.21
CA THR A 40 6.42 7.14 -1.64
C THR A 40 5.04 7.57 -2.14
N THR A 41 4.27 6.62 -2.65
CA THR A 41 2.94 6.88 -3.19
C THR A 41 1.89 6.07 -2.43
N THR A 42 0.83 6.73 -1.95
CA THR A 42 -0.38 6.04 -1.49
C THR A 42 -1.17 5.59 -2.71
N ALA A 43 -1.24 4.28 -2.90
CA ALA A 43 -1.88 3.68 -4.08
C ALA A 43 -3.37 3.36 -3.83
N LEU A 44 -3.76 3.15 -2.57
CA LEU A 44 -5.12 2.76 -2.18
C LEU A 44 -5.40 3.17 -0.74
N GLU A 45 -6.65 3.56 -0.48
CA GLU A 45 -7.21 3.69 0.87
C GLU A 45 -8.65 3.17 0.88
N LEU A 46 -8.96 2.29 1.84
CA LEU A 46 -10.28 1.69 2.05
C LEU A 46 -10.70 1.95 3.48
N CYS A 47 -11.82 2.64 3.68
CA CYS A 47 -12.31 3.03 4.99
C CYS A 47 -13.55 2.24 5.40
N LEU A 48 -13.63 1.90 6.68
CA LEU A 48 -14.87 1.52 7.35
C LEU A 48 -15.65 2.80 7.75
N PRO A 49 -16.94 2.68 8.09
CA PRO A 49 -17.71 3.80 8.62
C PRO A 49 -17.01 4.43 9.84
N ALA A 50 -16.96 5.75 9.86
CA ALA A 50 -16.35 6.49 10.95
C ALA A 50 -17.17 6.37 12.24
N THR A 51 -16.49 6.08 13.35
CA THR A 51 -17.03 6.13 14.69
C THR A 51 -16.07 6.90 15.59
N GLU A 52 -16.55 7.57 16.60
CA GLU A 52 -15.71 8.36 17.53
C GLU A 52 -14.78 9.38 16.84
N GLY A 53 -15.21 9.91 15.68
CA GLY A 53 -14.42 10.88 14.91
C GLY A 53 -13.21 10.29 14.16
N PHE A 54 -13.12 8.96 14.01
CA PHE A 54 -12.09 8.29 13.23
C PHE A 54 -12.69 7.17 12.37
N ALA A 55 -12.26 7.09 11.10
CA ALA A 55 -12.63 6.02 10.18
C ALA A 55 -11.51 4.96 10.16
N PRO A 56 -11.73 3.76 10.75
CA PRO A 56 -10.77 2.68 10.62
C PRO A 56 -10.54 2.39 9.14
N ASN A 57 -9.28 2.18 8.74
CA ASN A 57 -8.96 2.04 7.33
C ASN A 57 -7.81 1.07 7.06
N ILE A 58 -7.70 0.70 5.79
CA ILE A 58 -6.52 0.06 5.22
C ILE A 58 -5.98 0.99 4.14
N ASN A 59 -4.69 1.28 4.21
CA ASN A 59 -3.99 1.97 3.14
C ASN A 59 -2.87 1.09 2.57
N VAL A 60 -2.57 1.30 1.29
CA VAL A 60 -1.45 0.65 0.59
C VAL A 60 -0.53 1.73 0.06
N GLN A 61 0.71 1.68 0.49
CA GLN A 61 1.77 2.55 -0.01
C GLN A 61 2.77 1.74 -0.84
N VAL A 62 3.30 2.36 -1.89
CA VAL A 62 4.39 1.82 -2.68
C VAL A 62 5.61 2.72 -2.47
N GLN A 63 6.69 2.13 -1.98
CA GLN A 63 7.89 2.84 -1.58
C GLN A 63 9.08 2.32 -2.39
N PRO A 64 9.87 3.17 -3.06
CA PRO A 64 11.14 2.75 -3.65
C PRO A 64 12.08 2.25 -2.55
N TYR A 65 12.53 0.99 -2.67
CA TYR A 65 13.44 0.39 -1.70
C TYR A 65 14.14 -0.83 -2.29
N THR A 66 15.45 -0.80 -2.37
CA THR A 66 16.27 -1.86 -2.97
C THR A 66 16.98 -2.75 -1.95
N GLY A 67 16.87 -2.42 -0.66
CA GLY A 67 17.48 -3.21 0.43
C GLY A 67 16.69 -4.48 0.76
N ALA A 68 17.26 -5.31 1.64
CA ALA A 68 16.58 -6.49 2.16
C ALA A 68 15.40 -6.10 3.08
N ILE A 69 14.34 -6.90 3.10
CA ILE A 69 13.17 -6.62 3.94
C ILE A 69 13.50 -6.57 5.43
N LYS A 70 14.50 -7.33 5.89
CA LYS A 70 14.99 -7.28 7.27
C LYS A 70 15.60 -5.92 7.64
N ASP A 71 16.25 -5.26 6.69
CA ASP A 71 16.79 -3.91 6.90
C ASP A 71 15.67 -2.86 6.88
N TYR A 72 14.66 -3.04 6.04
CA TYR A 72 13.44 -2.23 6.06
C TYR A 72 12.74 -2.34 7.43
N ALA A 73 12.58 -3.57 7.95
CA ALA A 73 11.99 -3.80 9.28
C ALA A 73 12.80 -3.11 10.38
N ARG A 74 14.13 -3.20 10.34
CA ARG A 74 15.03 -2.52 11.30
C ARG A 74 14.87 -0.99 11.22
N LEU A 75 14.85 -0.41 10.03
CA LEU A 75 14.66 1.03 9.83
C LEU A 75 13.28 1.49 10.32
N SER A 76 12.23 0.71 10.02
CA SER A 76 10.88 1.02 10.50
C SER A 76 10.80 1.03 12.03
N LYS A 77 11.43 0.05 12.70
CA LYS A 77 11.48 0.01 14.17
C LYS A 77 12.23 1.21 14.76
N GLN A 78 13.32 1.64 14.15
CA GLN A 78 14.02 2.87 14.57
C GLN A 78 13.12 4.12 14.46
N GLN A 79 12.27 4.19 13.41
CA GLN A 79 11.30 5.27 13.27
C GLN A 79 10.23 5.19 14.37
N PHE A 80 9.73 3.98 14.69
CA PHE A 80 8.76 3.80 15.76
C PHE A 80 9.33 4.23 17.12
N GLU A 81 10.58 3.87 17.43
CA GLU A 81 11.28 4.32 18.62
C GLU A 81 11.40 5.85 18.67
N GLY A 82 11.77 6.49 17.56
CA GLY A 82 11.84 7.96 17.46
C GLY A 82 10.50 8.65 17.70
N MET A 83 9.39 8.01 17.29
CA MET A 83 8.02 8.49 17.53
C MET A 83 7.44 8.05 18.87
N LYS A 84 8.18 7.30 19.69
CA LYS A 84 7.73 6.68 20.93
C LYS A 84 6.56 5.71 20.73
N TRP A 85 6.47 5.09 19.56
CA TRP A 85 5.49 4.07 19.25
C TRP A 85 5.97 2.71 19.76
N LYS A 86 5.03 1.87 20.16
CA LYS A 86 5.32 0.59 20.79
C LYS A 86 5.02 -0.55 19.83
N VAL A 87 6.01 -1.38 19.53
CA VAL A 87 5.80 -2.65 18.83
C VAL A 87 5.11 -3.63 19.78
N VAL A 88 3.97 -4.17 19.36
CA VAL A 88 3.19 -5.19 20.08
C VAL A 88 3.64 -6.58 19.66
N SER A 89 3.74 -6.81 18.35
CA SER A 89 4.23 -8.07 17.80
C SER A 89 4.89 -7.83 16.44
N GLU A 90 5.81 -8.71 16.04
CA GLU A 90 6.40 -8.70 14.71
C GLU A 90 6.72 -10.12 14.24
N LYS A 91 6.71 -10.32 12.93
CA LYS A 91 7.06 -11.61 12.32
C LYS A 91 7.73 -11.42 10.97
N GLN A 92 8.90 -12.04 10.79
CA GLN A 92 9.47 -12.30 9.46
C GLN A 92 8.70 -13.47 8.85
N ILE A 93 7.91 -13.22 7.80
CA ILE A 93 7.07 -14.23 7.16
C ILE A 93 7.87 -15.00 6.11
N SER A 94 8.69 -14.29 5.35
CA SER A 94 9.61 -14.85 4.35
C SER A 94 10.80 -13.92 4.14
N ASP A 95 11.71 -14.27 3.23
CA ASP A 95 12.86 -13.43 2.88
C ASP A 95 12.48 -12.07 2.29
N ASN A 96 11.24 -11.92 1.81
CA ASN A 96 10.75 -10.69 1.21
C ASN A 96 9.50 -10.13 1.91
N GLU A 97 9.08 -10.72 3.03
CA GLU A 97 7.85 -10.29 3.71
C GLU A 97 8.03 -10.20 5.22
N TRP A 98 7.58 -9.08 5.78
CA TRP A 98 7.58 -8.80 7.20
C TRP A 98 6.22 -8.24 7.61
N SER A 99 5.75 -8.61 8.81
CA SER A 99 4.58 -8.02 9.42
C SER A 99 4.91 -7.47 10.80
N VAL A 100 4.17 -6.44 11.20
CA VAL A 100 4.31 -5.80 12.51
C VAL A 100 2.98 -5.25 12.99
N GLU A 101 2.73 -5.42 14.26
CA GLU A 101 1.63 -4.80 15.00
C GLU A 101 2.23 -3.81 15.99
N TYR A 102 1.70 -2.60 16.02
CA TYR A 102 2.25 -1.54 16.87
C TYR A 102 1.17 -0.52 17.24
N THR A 103 1.41 0.21 18.33
CA THR A 103 0.53 1.26 18.83
C THR A 103 1.29 2.56 18.98
N GLY A 104 0.59 3.67 18.88
CA GLY A 104 1.19 4.99 19.08
C GLY A 104 0.21 6.13 18.91
N ALA A 105 0.57 7.27 19.46
CA ALA A 105 -0.22 8.48 19.31
C ALA A 105 0.10 9.20 17.99
N LEU A 106 -0.93 9.64 17.29
CA LEU A 106 -0.82 10.52 16.14
C LEU A 106 -1.84 11.67 16.28
N GLY A 107 -1.33 12.88 16.48
CA GLY A 107 -2.17 14.00 16.89
C GLY A 107 -2.85 13.71 18.23
N ASN A 108 -4.17 13.79 18.26
CA ASN A 108 -4.98 13.54 19.47
C ASN A 108 -5.56 12.11 19.53
N ASN A 109 -5.09 11.20 18.68
CA ASN A 109 -5.60 9.84 18.64
C ASN A 109 -4.52 8.85 19.07
N ASP A 110 -4.88 7.95 19.98
CA ASP A 110 -4.14 6.73 20.25
C ASP A 110 -4.58 5.70 19.23
N LEU A 111 -3.63 5.25 18.40
CA LEU A 111 -3.89 4.40 17.24
C LEU A 111 -3.24 3.03 17.40
N HIS A 112 -3.91 2.03 16.86
CA HIS A 112 -3.44 0.67 16.70
C HIS A 112 -3.26 0.38 15.22
N PHE A 113 -2.13 -0.22 14.89
CA PHE A 113 -1.72 -0.50 13.52
C PHE A 113 -1.34 -1.96 13.37
N TYR A 114 -1.67 -2.53 12.21
CA TYR A 114 -1.07 -3.76 11.74
C TYR A 114 -0.61 -3.56 10.30
N ALA A 115 0.66 -3.85 10.03
CA ALA A 115 1.24 -3.64 8.71
C ALA A 115 1.88 -4.92 8.16
N ARG A 116 1.75 -5.11 6.82
CA ARG A 116 2.50 -6.08 6.03
C ARG A 116 3.33 -5.35 4.99
N ALA A 117 4.62 -5.60 5.00
CA ALA A 117 5.58 -5.08 4.04
C ALA A 117 6.08 -6.20 3.14
N ILE A 118 5.90 -6.09 1.82
CA ILE A 118 6.33 -7.06 0.83
C ILE A 118 7.32 -6.40 -0.11
N SER A 119 8.56 -6.90 -0.15
CA SER A 119 9.60 -6.42 -1.06
C SER A 119 9.53 -7.15 -2.39
N LYS A 120 9.46 -6.40 -3.50
CA LYS A 120 9.49 -6.95 -4.87
C LYS A 120 9.98 -5.89 -5.87
N ASN A 121 10.89 -6.26 -6.75
CA ASN A 121 11.34 -5.43 -7.88
C ASN A 121 11.81 -4.02 -7.46
N GLY A 122 12.64 -3.92 -6.41
CA GLY A 122 13.19 -2.64 -5.94
C GLY A 122 12.18 -1.72 -5.24
N LYS A 123 11.06 -2.28 -4.78
CA LYS A 123 10.01 -1.57 -4.05
C LYS A 123 9.58 -2.36 -2.82
N VAL A 124 9.07 -1.65 -1.82
CA VAL A 124 8.27 -2.20 -0.73
C VAL A 124 6.82 -1.77 -0.93
N TYR A 125 5.95 -2.75 -0.90
CA TYR A 125 4.50 -2.59 -0.87
C TYR A 125 4.06 -2.75 0.58
N LEU A 126 3.64 -1.65 1.18
CA LEU A 126 3.24 -1.58 2.58
C LEU A 126 1.73 -1.45 2.69
N ALA A 127 1.07 -2.52 3.12
CA ALA A 127 -0.36 -2.50 3.44
C ALA A 127 -0.52 -2.34 4.96
N THR A 128 -1.22 -1.29 5.39
CA THR A 128 -1.40 -0.94 6.80
C THR A 128 -2.87 -0.84 7.14
N ALA A 129 -3.32 -1.60 8.13
CA ALA A 129 -4.59 -1.41 8.81
C ALA A 129 -4.40 -0.47 9.99
N VAL A 130 -5.34 0.45 10.20
CA VAL A 130 -5.31 1.39 11.33
C VAL A 130 -6.71 1.64 11.89
N ALA A 131 -6.79 1.73 13.20
CA ALA A 131 -7.98 2.13 13.94
C ALA A 131 -7.55 2.87 15.23
N LYS A 132 -8.48 3.55 15.90
CA LYS A 132 -8.21 3.94 17.29
C LYS A 132 -8.02 2.70 18.15
N GLU A 133 -7.20 2.82 19.19
CA GLU A 133 -7.00 1.74 20.17
C GLU A 133 -8.34 1.25 20.75
N THR A 134 -9.27 2.18 21.01
CA THR A 134 -10.63 1.88 21.51
C THR A 134 -11.50 1.13 20.52
N GLN A 135 -11.24 1.27 19.20
CA GLN A 135 -12.00 0.61 18.12
C GLN A 135 -11.39 -0.73 17.73
N TRP A 136 -10.09 -0.94 18.00
CA TRP A 136 -9.31 -2.06 17.46
C TRP A 136 -9.95 -3.42 17.72
N ALA A 137 -10.36 -3.68 18.95
CA ALA A 137 -10.97 -4.96 19.31
C ALA A 137 -12.25 -5.29 18.52
N THR A 138 -12.97 -4.26 18.03
CA THR A 138 -14.22 -4.45 17.28
C THR A 138 -13.98 -4.62 15.78
N VAL A 139 -12.94 -3.97 15.22
CA VAL A 139 -12.74 -3.91 13.76
C VAL A 139 -11.55 -4.73 13.27
N SER A 140 -10.67 -5.19 14.17
CA SER A 140 -9.42 -5.87 13.80
C SER A 140 -9.63 -7.09 12.91
N ASP A 141 -10.58 -7.96 13.23
CA ASP A 141 -10.84 -9.16 12.44
C ASP A 141 -11.16 -8.83 10.98
N THR A 142 -12.01 -7.82 10.75
CA THR A 142 -12.34 -7.36 9.41
C THR A 142 -11.12 -6.77 8.70
N LEU A 143 -10.39 -5.87 9.35
CA LEU A 143 -9.20 -5.25 8.77
C LEU A 143 -8.11 -6.29 8.46
N LEU A 144 -7.84 -7.21 9.39
CA LEU A 144 -6.81 -8.24 9.21
C LEU A 144 -7.17 -9.23 8.11
N GLN A 145 -8.44 -9.62 7.96
CA GLN A 145 -8.90 -10.46 6.85
C GLN A 145 -8.53 -9.82 5.50
N HIS A 146 -8.74 -8.51 5.35
CA HIS A 146 -8.41 -7.78 4.12
C HIS A 146 -6.90 -7.63 3.93
N ILE A 147 -6.14 -7.28 4.98
CA ILE A 147 -4.67 -7.22 4.93
C ILE A 147 -4.06 -8.57 4.53
N HIS A 148 -4.60 -9.70 5.03
CA HIS A 148 -4.11 -11.03 4.69
C HIS A 148 -4.42 -11.42 3.23
N SER A 149 -5.44 -10.84 2.62
CA SER A 149 -5.74 -11.03 1.19
C SER A 149 -4.79 -10.27 0.25
N PHE A 150 -4.03 -9.29 0.77
CA PHE A 150 -3.12 -8.48 -0.02
C PHE A 150 -2.00 -9.31 -0.66
N LYS A 151 -1.82 -9.16 -1.97
CA LYS A 151 -0.81 -9.87 -2.76
C LYS A 151 -0.16 -8.93 -3.76
N VAL A 152 1.15 -9.03 -3.90
CA VAL A 152 1.92 -8.33 -4.93
C VAL A 152 2.10 -9.27 -6.14
N LYS A 153 1.60 -8.85 -7.30
CA LYS A 153 1.68 -9.61 -8.58
C LYS A 153 3.00 -9.39 -9.30
#